data_f4c80e62ce4620dcf6c40996ee5628d5
#
_entry.id   f4c80e62ce4620dcf6c40996ee5628d5
#
_cell.length_a   1.000
_cell.length_b   1.000
_cell.length_c   1.000
_cell.angle_alpha   90.00
_cell.angle_beta   90.00
_cell.angle_gamma   90.00
#
_symmetry.space_group_name_H-M   'P 1'
#
loop_
_entity.id
_entity.type
_entity.pdbx_description
1 polymer ?
#
loop_
_entity_poly.entity_id
_entity_poly.type
_entity_poly.pdbx_seq_one_letter_code
_entity_poly.pdbx_strand_id
1 'polypeptide(L)'
;IDLQNEPQFYYQFRDRFNRLALNGGATTLEAAQIFYYLNRTGYNGLCRFNSKGEFNVPFGSYKVINYVRNFLDYRSVLSNWVFTARDFCELPV
;
A
#
# COMPACT_ATOMS: atom_id res chain seq x y z
N ILE A 1 1.19 -10.52 -7.54
CA ILE A 1 -0.18 -10.13 -7.16
C ILE A 1 -0.98 -9.69 -8.38
N ASP A 2 -2.12 -10.33 -8.58
CA ASP A 2 -3.09 -9.85 -9.56
C ASP A 2 -3.93 -8.75 -8.93
N LEU A 3 -4.03 -7.61 -9.63
CA LEU A 3 -4.82 -6.49 -9.14
C LEU A 3 -6.26 -6.62 -9.64
N GLN A 4 -7.16 -6.97 -8.73
CA GLN A 4 -8.58 -7.10 -9.02
C GLN A 4 -9.24 -5.72 -8.94
N ASN A 5 -9.59 -5.15 -10.08
CA ASN A 5 -10.15 -3.80 -10.17
C ASN A 5 -11.67 -3.82 -9.98
N GLU A 6 -12.11 -4.33 -8.84
CA GLU A 6 -13.53 -4.42 -8.49
C GLU A 6 -13.75 -4.00 -7.04
N PRO A 7 -14.88 -3.32 -6.74
CA PRO A 7 -15.11 -2.79 -5.39
C PRO A 7 -15.15 -3.86 -4.31
N GLN A 8 -15.71 -5.03 -4.60
CA GLN A 8 -15.82 -6.10 -3.62
C GLN A 8 -14.45 -6.57 -3.14
N PHE A 9 -13.48 -6.73 -4.06
CA PHE A 9 -12.12 -7.11 -3.70
C PHE A 9 -11.40 -5.99 -2.97
N TYR A 10 -11.61 -4.75 -3.42
CA TYR A 10 -10.99 -3.59 -2.79
C TYR A 10 -11.35 -3.50 -1.32
N TYR A 11 -12.64 -3.60 -0.99
CA TYR A 11 -13.08 -3.46 0.39
C TYR A 11 -12.70 -4.65 1.26
N GLN A 12 -12.63 -5.85 0.70
CA GLN A 12 -12.10 -7.02 1.43
C GLN A 12 -10.62 -6.81 1.81
N PHE A 13 -9.81 -6.34 0.87
CA PHE A 13 -8.38 -6.09 1.12
C PHE A 13 -8.18 -4.91 2.05
N ARG A 14 -9.02 -3.88 1.96
CA ARG A 14 -8.95 -2.75 2.89
C ARG A 14 -9.23 -3.21 4.32
N ASP A 15 -10.24 -4.02 4.53
CA ASP A 15 -10.55 -4.59 5.84
C ASP A 15 -9.40 -5.45 6.37
N ARG A 16 -8.80 -6.26 5.51
CA ARG A 16 -7.67 -7.10 5.89
C ARG A 16 -6.46 -6.26 6.27
N PHE A 17 -6.16 -5.23 5.49
CA PHE A 17 -5.06 -4.32 5.81
C PHE A 17 -5.25 -3.69 7.19
N ASN A 18 -6.46 -3.20 7.46
CA ASN A 18 -6.76 -2.56 8.74
C ASN A 18 -6.67 -3.55 9.91
N ARG A 19 -7.10 -4.79 9.72
CA ARG A 19 -6.95 -5.82 10.75
C ARG A 19 -5.49 -6.16 11.01
N LEU A 20 -4.68 -6.27 9.97
CA LEU A 20 -3.25 -6.50 10.12
C LEU A 20 -2.58 -5.37 10.89
N ALA A 21 -2.90 -4.13 10.56
CA ALA A 21 -2.33 -2.96 11.23
C ALA A 21 -2.70 -2.92 12.72
N LEU A 22 -3.96 -3.22 13.06
CA LEU A 22 -4.43 -3.24 14.44
C LEU A 22 -3.76 -4.32 15.27
N ASN A 23 -3.35 -5.43 14.64
CA ASN A 23 -2.73 -6.57 15.31
C ASN A 23 -1.20 -6.55 15.24
N GLY A 24 -0.61 -5.39 14.95
CA GLY A 24 0.85 -5.25 14.89
C GLY A 24 1.49 -5.76 13.62
N GLY A 25 0.69 -6.06 12.59
CA GLY A 25 1.18 -6.59 11.32
C GLY A 25 1.45 -5.54 10.24
N ALA A 26 1.52 -4.26 10.60
CA ALA A 26 1.69 -3.17 9.64
C ALA A 26 3.05 -3.20 8.91
N THR A 27 4.04 -3.87 9.48
CA THR A 27 5.39 -3.96 8.90
C THR A 27 5.64 -5.28 8.17
N THR A 28 4.60 -6.08 7.94
CA THR A 28 4.74 -7.37 7.26
C THR A 28 4.76 -7.18 5.75
N LEU A 29 5.30 -8.18 5.04
CA LEU A 29 5.25 -8.22 3.58
C LEU A 29 3.80 -8.23 3.07
N GLU A 30 2.93 -8.96 3.73
CA GLU A 30 1.51 -9.01 3.36
C GLU A 30 0.88 -7.61 3.40
N ALA A 31 1.14 -6.85 4.48
CA ALA A 31 0.62 -5.49 4.61
C ALA A 31 1.15 -4.58 3.49
N ALA A 32 2.43 -4.71 3.14
CA ALA A 32 3.02 -3.93 2.06
C ALA A 32 2.38 -4.26 0.71
N GLN A 33 2.14 -5.53 0.43
CA GLN A 33 1.50 -5.96 -0.81
C GLN A 33 0.06 -5.44 -0.91
N ILE A 34 -0.69 -5.54 0.19
CA ILE A 34 -2.07 -5.05 0.23
C ILE A 34 -2.09 -3.53 0.09
N PHE A 35 -1.19 -2.82 0.78
CA PHE A 35 -1.12 -1.36 0.67
C PHE A 35 -0.85 -0.92 -0.77
N TYR A 36 0.07 -1.61 -1.47
CA TYR A 36 0.34 -1.32 -2.87
C TYR A 36 -0.92 -1.48 -3.71
N TYR A 37 -1.66 -2.56 -3.51
CA TYR A 37 -2.93 -2.79 -4.19
C TYR A 37 -3.93 -1.66 -3.90
N LEU A 38 -4.10 -1.30 -2.63
CA LEU A 38 -5.04 -0.25 -2.24
C LEU A 38 -4.66 1.10 -2.83
N ASN A 39 -3.37 1.40 -2.88
CA ASN A 39 -2.89 2.65 -3.45
C ASN A 39 -3.15 2.73 -4.96
N ARG A 40 -2.98 1.61 -5.68
CA ARG A 40 -3.17 1.59 -7.13
C ARG A 40 -4.63 1.54 -7.57
N THR A 41 -5.53 1.07 -6.69
CA THR A 41 -6.96 0.92 -6.99
C THR A 41 -7.85 1.87 -6.20
N GLY A 42 -7.31 2.54 -5.20
CA GLY A 42 -8.04 3.51 -4.38
C GLY A 42 -8.19 4.85 -5.09
N TYR A 43 -9.14 5.64 -4.63
CA TYR A 43 -9.49 6.93 -5.21
C TYR A 43 -8.29 7.89 -5.19
N ASN A 44 -7.88 8.37 -6.34
CA ASN A 44 -6.80 9.34 -6.55
C ASN A 44 -5.45 8.94 -5.94
N GLY A 45 -5.23 7.66 -5.68
CA GLY A 45 -3.99 7.20 -5.05
C GLY A 45 -3.75 7.79 -3.67
N LEU A 46 -4.80 8.18 -2.98
CA LEU A 46 -4.69 8.80 -1.66
C LEU A 46 -4.18 7.82 -0.61
N CYS A 47 -3.44 8.35 0.37
CA CYS A 47 -3.07 7.63 1.58
C CYS A 47 -3.69 8.39 2.74
N ARG A 48 -4.81 7.89 3.25
CA ARG A 48 -5.59 8.59 4.27
C ARG A 48 -6.11 7.61 5.32
N PHE A 49 -6.01 8.03 6.57
CA PHE A 49 -6.45 7.25 7.72
C PHE A 49 -7.44 8.06 8.55
N ASN A 50 -8.41 7.38 9.17
CA ASN A 50 -9.35 8.02 10.06
C ASN A 50 -8.73 8.20 11.47
N SER A 51 -9.52 8.75 12.41
CA SER A 51 -9.04 8.98 13.77
C SER A 51 -8.73 7.70 14.55
N LYS A 52 -9.21 6.55 14.08
CA LYS A 52 -8.93 5.24 14.67
C LYS A 52 -7.70 4.59 14.07
N GLY A 53 -7.02 5.24 13.12
CA GLY A 53 -5.86 4.67 12.43
C GLY A 53 -6.21 3.68 11.33
N GLU A 54 -7.45 3.67 10.87
CA GLU A 54 -7.90 2.78 9.80
C GLU A 54 -7.78 3.47 8.45
N PHE A 55 -7.23 2.75 7.45
CA PHE A 55 -7.18 3.21 6.07
C PHE A 55 -8.60 3.31 5.53
N ASN A 56 -9.00 4.51 5.07
CA ASN A 56 -10.40 4.78 4.75
C ASN A 56 -10.62 5.36 3.35
N VAL A 57 -9.68 5.17 2.43
CA VAL A 57 -9.82 5.65 1.05
C VAL A 57 -10.83 4.78 0.31
N PRO A 58 -11.80 5.37 -0.42
CA PRO A 58 -12.78 4.60 -1.19
C PRO A 58 -12.18 4.02 -2.47
N PHE A 59 -12.89 3.07 -3.07
CA PHE A 59 -12.51 2.49 -4.36
C PHE A 59 -12.52 3.56 -5.46
N GLY A 60 -11.50 3.51 -6.35
CA GLY A 60 -11.31 4.55 -7.35
C GLY A 60 -12.06 4.37 -8.66
N SER A 61 -12.53 3.16 -8.95
CA SER A 61 -13.28 2.83 -10.18
C SER A 61 -12.52 3.14 -11.48
N TYR A 62 -11.22 2.89 -11.51
CA TYR A 62 -10.42 3.13 -12.71
C TYR A 62 -10.70 2.09 -13.79
N LYS A 63 -10.68 2.51 -15.05
CA LYS A 63 -10.80 1.61 -16.19
C LYS A 63 -9.51 0.82 -16.42
N VAL A 64 -8.37 1.46 -16.18
CA VAL A 64 -7.04 0.86 -16.34
C VAL A 64 -6.23 1.16 -15.10
N ILE A 65 -5.54 0.15 -14.57
CA ILE A 65 -4.67 0.30 -13.40
C ILE A 65 -3.22 0.35 -13.88
N ASN A 66 -2.51 1.41 -13.49
CA ASN A 66 -1.07 1.52 -13.69
C ASN A 66 -0.35 0.94 -12.48
N TYR A 67 0.46 -0.09 -12.70
CA TYR A 67 1.24 -0.67 -11.62
C TYR A 67 2.48 -1.38 -12.16
N VAL A 68 3.47 -1.55 -11.30
CA VAL A 68 4.68 -2.29 -11.63
C VAL A 68 4.41 -3.78 -11.50
N ARG A 69 4.52 -4.52 -12.61
CA ARG A 69 4.30 -5.97 -12.63
C ARG A 69 5.52 -6.76 -12.22
N ASN A 70 6.70 -6.22 -12.51
CA ASN A 70 7.97 -6.88 -12.22
C ASN A 70 8.93 -5.89 -11.58
N PHE A 71 9.12 -6.02 -10.28
CA PHE A 71 10.02 -5.14 -9.52
C PHE A 71 11.50 -5.49 -9.74
N LEU A 72 11.81 -6.64 -10.32
CA LEU A 72 13.20 -7.06 -10.58
C LEU A 72 13.90 -6.09 -11.53
N ASP A 73 13.17 -5.41 -12.41
CA ASP A 73 13.73 -4.42 -13.34
C ASP A 73 14.38 -3.24 -12.62
N TYR A 74 14.00 -3.00 -11.37
CA TYR A 74 14.52 -1.90 -10.57
C TYR A 74 15.62 -2.33 -9.59
N ARG A 75 15.90 -3.62 -9.53
CA ARG A 75 16.80 -4.17 -8.51
C ARG A 75 18.21 -3.60 -8.60
N SER A 76 18.76 -3.52 -9.81
CA SER A 76 20.11 -3.00 -10.02
C SER A 76 20.20 -1.52 -9.70
N VAL A 77 19.17 -0.75 -10.00
CA VAL A 77 19.11 0.69 -9.72
C VAL A 77 19.07 0.94 -8.22
N LEU A 78 18.32 0.11 -7.48
CA LEU A 78 18.07 0.31 -6.05
C LEU A 78 19.07 -0.41 -5.14
N SER A 79 19.99 -1.21 -5.72
CA SER A 79 20.88 -2.08 -4.94
C SER A 79 21.82 -1.32 -4.00
N ASN A 80 22.18 -0.08 -4.34
CA ASN A 80 23.06 0.76 -3.53
C ASN A 80 22.32 1.74 -2.62
N TRP A 81 21.00 1.70 -2.63
CA TRP A 81 20.18 2.57 -1.79
C TRP A 81 20.02 1.97 -0.40
N VAL A 82 19.98 2.83 0.60
CA VAL A 82 19.68 2.43 1.98
C VAL A 82 18.28 2.87 2.31
N PHE A 83 17.41 1.90 2.65
CA PHE A 83 16.00 2.16 2.98
C PHE A 83 15.81 2.06 4.48
N THR A 84 15.17 3.06 5.07
CA THR A 84 14.81 3.06 6.48
C THR A 84 13.32 3.37 6.64
N ALA A 85 12.70 2.76 7.66
CA ALA A 85 11.30 3.01 8.00
C ALA A 85 11.25 3.65 9.38
N ARG A 86 11.23 4.99 9.41
CA ARG A 86 11.19 5.76 10.66
C ARG A 86 10.59 7.14 10.42
N ASP A 87 10.25 7.82 11.51
CA ASP A 87 9.73 9.18 11.44
C ASP A 87 10.77 10.10 10.80
N PHE A 88 10.34 11.01 9.93
CA PHE A 88 11.26 11.92 9.25
C PHE A 88 12.02 12.83 10.23
N CYS A 89 11.47 13.08 11.42
CA CYS A 89 12.15 13.84 12.47
C CYS A 89 13.40 13.16 12.99
N GLU A 90 13.52 11.85 12.79
CA GLU A 90 14.68 11.05 13.21
C GLU A 90 15.78 11.00 12.14
N LEU A 91 15.53 11.53 10.95
CA LEU A 91 16.50 11.51 9.87
C LEU A 91 17.61 12.51 10.15
N PRO A 92 18.89 12.16 9.86
CA PRO A 92 20.00 13.09 9.99
C PRO A 92 19.80 14.26 9.00
N VAL A 93 20.14 15.45 9.49
CA VAL A 93 20.04 16.67 8.69
C VAL A 93 21.32 16.88 7.90
#